data_18fcf1e911beb52d8fd8dad3d7bdddcd
#
_entry.id   18fcf1e911beb52d8fd8dad3d7bdddcd
#
_cell.length_a   1.000
_cell.length_b   1.000
_cell.length_c   1.000
_cell.angle_alpha   90.00
_cell.angle_beta   90.00
_cell.angle_gamma   90.00
#
_symmetry.space_group_name_H-M   'P 1'
#
loop_
_entity.id
_entity.type
_entity.pdbx_description
1 polymer ?
#
loop_
_entity_poly.entity_id
_entity_poly.type
_entity_poly.pdbx_seq_one_letter_code
_entity_poly.pdbx_strand_id
1 'polypeptide(L)'
;HLSKGADDLAGLRVAIVGDVLHSRVARSNVLLLSKLGAQVILVAPPTLLPVGVESWPCTISYDLDKVIDGVDAVMMLRIQMERMNELFFPSAREYSRYFGLNSDRIRAMKPEAIVMHPGPMNRGLEITADAADGARSVIVEQVSNGVSIRMAILYLLLAGNQEIVENGVSS
;
A
#
# COMPACT_ATOMS: atom_id res chain seq x y z
N HIS A 1 -3.58 14.39 0.36
CA HIS A 1 -3.30 14.74 1.74
C HIS A 1 -1.85 15.15 1.98
N LEU A 2 -0.89 14.38 1.48
CA LEU A 2 0.54 14.61 1.74
C LEU A 2 1.23 15.45 0.67
N SER A 3 0.64 15.59 -0.51
CA SER A 3 1.21 16.37 -1.60
C SER A 3 0.16 17.28 -2.25
N LYS A 4 0.62 18.37 -2.87
CA LYS A 4 -0.22 19.32 -3.59
C LYS A 4 -0.41 18.98 -5.07
N GLY A 5 0.19 17.89 -5.53
CA GLY A 5 0.13 17.41 -6.91
C GLY A 5 0.85 16.08 -7.09
N ALA A 6 0.63 15.41 -8.22
CA ALA A 6 1.20 14.09 -8.49
C ALA A 6 2.74 14.10 -8.58
N ASP A 7 3.33 15.24 -8.91
CA ASP A 7 4.78 15.39 -9.06
C ASP A 7 5.50 15.72 -7.74
N ASP A 8 4.76 15.85 -6.63
CA ASP A 8 5.28 16.30 -5.35
C ASP A 8 5.31 15.18 -4.29
N LEU A 9 5.68 13.98 -4.69
CA LEU A 9 5.94 12.86 -3.77
C LEU A 9 7.44 12.72 -3.43
N ALA A 10 8.27 13.59 -3.98
CA ALA A 10 9.71 13.56 -3.75
C ALA A 10 10.03 13.74 -2.26
N GLY A 11 10.81 12.79 -1.73
CA GLY A 11 11.22 12.80 -0.32
C GLY A 11 10.21 12.22 0.66
N LEU A 12 8.97 11.92 0.25
CA LEU A 12 8.03 11.20 1.12
C LEU A 12 8.49 9.75 1.34
N ARG A 13 8.37 9.29 2.57
CA ARG A 13 8.69 7.91 2.96
C ARG A 13 7.40 7.12 3.18
N VAL A 14 7.23 6.06 2.40
CA VAL A 14 6.02 5.23 2.41
C VAL A 14 6.39 3.81 2.81
N ALA A 15 5.86 3.35 3.95
CA ALA A 15 5.96 1.94 4.34
C ALA A 15 4.80 1.15 3.76
N ILE A 16 5.11 0.02 3.10
CA ILE A 16 4.13 -0.97 2.66
C ILE A 16 4.36 -2.22 3.49
N VAL A 17 3.38 -2.58 4.31
CA VAL A 17 3.55 -3.56 5.39
C VAL A 17 2.65 -4.77 5.17
N GLY A 18 3.21 -5.97 5.18
CA GLY A 18 2.45 -7.22 5.23
C GLY A 18 2.76 -8.23 4.13
N ASP A 19 1.73 -8.85 3.58
CA ASP A 19 1.85 -9.91 2.58
C ASP A 19 2.21 -9.36 1.19
N VAL A 20 3.48 -9.07 0.99
CA VAL A 20 4.00 -8.57 -0.29
C VAL A 20 3.99 -9.67 -1.36
N LEU A 21 4.24 -10.91 -0.96
CA LEU A 21 4.35 -12.06 -1.87
C LEU A 21 3.08 -12.28 -2.70
N HIS A 22 1.92 -12.18 -2.05
CA HIS A 22 0.64 -12.42 -2.71
C HIS A 22 -0.08 -11.12 -3.14
N SER A 23 0.55 -9.96 -2.93
CA SER A 23 -0.06 -8.65 -3.19
C SER A 23 0.32 -8.06 -4.54
N ARG A 24 -0.66 -7.99 -5.45
CA ARG A 24 -0.50 -7.20 -6.70
C ARG A 24 -0.38 -5.71 -6.41
N VAL A 25 -1.03 -5.24 -5.35
CA VAL A 25 -1.04 -3.85 -4.92
C VAL A 25 0.36 -3.41 -4.48
N ALA A 26 1.08 -4.24 -3.73
CA ALA A 26 2.44 -3.92 -3.29
C ALA A 26 3.36 -3.63 -4.49
N ARG A 27 3.42 -4.53 -5.47
CA ARG A 27 4.29 -4.38 -6.64
C ARG A 27 3.99 -3.13 -7.46
N SER A 28 2.71 -2.89 -7.76
CA SER A 28 2.32 -1.71 -8.54
C SER A 28 2.60 -0.41 -7.80
N ASN A 29 2.38 -0.35 -6.48
CA ASN A 29 2.67 0.83 -5.69
C ASN A 29 4.17 1.08 -5.54
N VAL A 30 5.00 0.06 -5.34
CA VAL A 30 6.46 0.22 -5.31
C VAL A 30 6.94 0.90 -6.58
N LEU A 31 6.53 0.39 -7.75
CA LEU A 31 6.96 0.94 -9.04
C LEU A 31 6.44 2.37 -9.26
N LEU A 32 5.17 2.63 -8.96
CA LEU A 32 4.57 3.94 -9.17
C LEU A 32 5.13 4.99 -8.22
N LEU A 33 5.15 4.72 -6.93
CA LEU A 33 5.62 5.66 -5.91
C LEU A 33 7.10 6.00 -6.11
N SER A 34 7.92 5.00 -6.44
CA SER A 34 9.33 5.24 -6.74
C SER A 34 9.52 6.13 -7.99
N LYS A 35 8.72 5.93 -9.05
CA LYS A 35 8.73 6.82 -10.23
C LYS A 35 8.32 8.25 -9.91
N LEU A 36 7.44 8.44 -8.92
CA LEU A 36 7.01 9.75 -8.44
C LEU A 36 7.96 10.34 -7.38
N GLY A 37 9.10 9.71 -7.14
CA GLY A 37 10.15 10.24 -6.25
C GLY A 37 10.00 9.88 -4.78
N ALA A 38 9.00 9.09 -4.38
CA ALA A 38 8.85 8.65 -3.00
C ALA A 38 9.86 7.53 -2.66
N GLN A 39 10.28 7.49 -1.40
CA GLN A 39 11.08 6.42 -0.84
C GLN A 39 10.16 5.32 -0.31
N VAL A 40 10.18 4.15 -0.93
CA VAL A 40 9.35 3.02 -0.52
C VAL A 40 10.12 2.07 0.36
N ILE A 41 9.52 1.66 1.48
CA ILE A 41 10.05 0.68 2.42
C ILE A 41 9.06 -0.48 2.50
N LEU A 42 9.48 -1.66 2.09
CA LEU A 42 8.70 -2.89 2.30
C LEU A 42 9.00 -3.42 3.70
N VAL A 43 7.95 -3.70 4.47
CA VAL A 43 8.08 -4.27 5.81
C VAL A 43 7.30 -5.58 5.88
N ALA A 44 8.02 -6.69 5.94
CA ALA A 44 7.41 -8.01 5.95
C ALA A 44 8.36 -9.06 6.54
N PRO A 45 7.85 -10.19 7.07
CA PRO A 45 8.70 -11.35 7.35
C PRO A 45 9.30 -11.88 6.04
N PRO A 46 10.51 -12.50 6.08
CA PRO A 46 11.17 -13.01 4.88
C PRO A 46 10.30 -13.96 4.05
N THR A 47 9.44 -14.73 4.71
CA THR A 47 8.52 -15.70 4.08
C THR A 47 7.40 -15.04 3.26
N LEU A 48 7.10 -13.79 3.49
CA LEU A 48 6.08 -13.00 2.77
C LEU A 48 6.69 -12.01 1.77
N LEU A 49 7.94 -12.17 1.43
CA LEU A 49 8.61 -11.42 0.37
C LEU A 49 8.80 -12.30 -0.88
N PRO A 50 8.56 -11.78 -2.08
CA PRO A 50 8.81 -12.54 -3.30
C PRO A 50 10.30 -12.69 -3.57
N VAL A 51 10.66 -13.79 -4.23
CA VAL A 51 12.03 -13.98 -4.74
C VAL A 51 12.40 -12.85 -5.69
N GLY A 52 13.59 -12.29 -5.52
CA GLY A 52 14.07 -11.19 -6.36
C GLY A 52 13.54 -9.80 -5.97
N VAL A 53 12.90 -9.67 -4.81
CA VAL A 53 12.41 -8.37 -4.29
C VAL A 53 13.53 -7.34 -4.11
N GLU A 54 14.75 -7.77 -3.95
CA GLU A 54 15.96 -6.93 -3.84
C GLU A 54 16.23 -6.11 -5.10
N SER A 55 15.68 -6.53 -6.24
CA SER A 55 15.77 -5.79 -7.51
C SER A 55 14.71 -4.69 -7.64
N TRP A 56 13.76 -4.60 -6.71
CA TRP A 56 12.72 -3.58 -6.74
C TRP A 56 13.26 -2.23 -6.24
N PRO A 57 12.76 -1.10 -6.73
CA PRO A 57 13.19 0.23 -6.32
C PRO A 57 12.63 0.60 -4.93
N CYS A 58 13.01 -0.16 -3.91
CA CYS A 58 12.57 0.00 -2.53
C CYS A 58 13.65 -0.49 -1.56
N THR A 59 13.52 -0.14 -0.29
CA THR A 59 14.27 -0.75 0.80
C THR A 59 13.43 -1.81 1.51
N ILE A 60 14.08 -2.75 2.20
CA ILE A 60 13.40 -3.84 2.90
C ILE A 60 13.71 -3.72 4.39
N SER A 61 12.70 -3.88 5.22
CA SER A 61 12.83 -4.02 6.67
C SER A 61 12.03 -5.23 7.15
N TYR A 62 12.55 -5.90 8.17
CA TYR A 62 11.91 -7.02 8.85
C TYR A 62 11.33 -6.62 10.20
N ASP A 63 11.36 -5.31 10.51
CA ASP A 63 10.96 -4.76 11.80
C ASP A 63 10.18 -3.46 11.57
N LEU A 64 8.87 -3.50 11.88
CA LEU A 64 8.00 -2.34 11.70
C LEU A 64 8.32 -1.23 12.69
N ASP A 65 8.71 -1.57 13.91
CA ASP A 65 8.96 -0.58 14.96
C ASP A 65 10.17 0.31 14.67
N LYS A 66 11.13 -0.18 13.84
CA LYS A 66 12.27 0.61 13.36
C LYS A 66 11.97 1.55 12.20
N VAL A 67 10.80 1.44 11.63
CA VAL A 67 10.42 2.17 10.40
C VAL A 67 9.32 3.19 10.69
N ILE A 68 8.41 2.85 11.60
CA ILE A 68 7.12 3.50 11.77
C ILE A 68 7.20 4.99 12.17
N ASP A 69 8.20 5.38 12.92
CA ASP A 69 8.42 6.76 13.38
C ASP A 69 8.92 7.71 12.28
N GLY A 70 9.53 7.14 11.26
CA GLY A 70 10.17 7.89 10.17
C GLY A 70 9.33 8.03 8.90
N VAL A 71 8.13 7.43 8.80
CA VAL A 71 7.33 7.42 7.58
C VAL A 71 6.25 8.49 7.56
N ASP A 72 5.88 8.92 6.34
CA ASP A 72 4.82 9.86 6.08
C ASP A 72 3.50 9.16 5.74
N ALA A 73 3.58 7.93 5.27
CA ALA A 73 2.43 7.06 5.06
C ALA A 73 2.75 5.61 5.40
N VAL A 74 1.80 4.90 5.98
CA VAL A 74 1.84 3.45 6.13
C VAL A 74 0.67 2.82 5.39
N MET A 75 0.96 1.92 4.46
CA MET A 75 -0.03 1.12 3.74
C MET A 75 0.02 -0.31 4.26
N MET A 76 -1.03 -0.70 4.98
CA MET A 76 -1.18 -2.08 5.44
C MET A 76 -1.74 -2.94 4.32
N LEU A 77 -1.14 -4.11 4.11
CA LEU A 77 -1.64 -5.10 3.15
C LEU A 77 -2.51 -6.13 3.87
N ARG A 78 -3.57 -6.57 3.20
CA ARG A 78 -4.38 -7.68 3.70
C ARG A 78 -3.55 -8.95 3.79
N ILE A 79 -3.63 -9.64 4.92
CA ILE A 79 -3.11 -10.98 5.07
C ILE A 79 -4.10 -11.97 4.46
N GLN A 80 -3.67 -12.70 3.44
CA GLN A 80 -4.51 -13.69 2.76
C GLN A 80 -4.43 -15.02 3.50
N MET A 81 -5.17 -15.12 4.62
CA MET A 81 -5.18 -16.31 5.48
C MET A 81 -5.51 -17.61 4.71
N GLU A 82 -6.35 -17.49 3.70
CA GLU A 82 -6.72 -18.59 2.80
C GLU A 82 -5.56 -19.15 1.97
N ARG A 83 -4.48 -18.39 1.82
CA ARG A 83 -3.24 -18.77 1.10
C ARG A 83 -2.08 -19.05 2.02
N MET A 84 -2.24 -18.78 3.32
CA MET A 84 -1.19 -18.95 4.33
C MET A 84 -1.30 -20.36 4.91
N ASN A 85 -0.45 -21.26 4.45
CA ASN A 85 -0.15 -22.49 5.17
C ASN A 85 0.73 -22.15 6.39
N GLU A 86 0.80 -23.02 7.39
CA GLU A 86 1.62 -22.86 8.60
C GLU A 86 3.10 -22.56 8.34
N LEU A 87 3.55 -22.75 7.10
CA LEU A 87 4.93 -22.49 6.65
C LEU A 87 5.27 -20.97 6.52
N PHE A 88 4.29 -20.10 6.40
CA PHE A 88 4.55 -18.66 6.17
C PHE A 88 4.65 -17.86 7.46
N PHE A 89 3.85 -18.22 8.47
CA PHE A 89 3.89 -17.59 9.78
C PHE A 89 3.32 -18.53 10.85
N PRO A 90 3.97 -18.67 12.04
CA PRO A 90 3.56 -19.64 13.05
C PRO A 90 2.16 -19.42 13.61
N SER A 91 1.70 -18.16 13.70
CA SER A 91 0.33 -17.85 14.13
C SER A 91 -0.11 -16.44 13.73
N ALA A 92 -1.43 -16.24 13.58
CA ALA A 92 -2.03 -14.93 13.39
C ALA A 92 -1.70 -13.93 14.53
N ARG A 93 -1.64 -14.43 15.77
CA ARG A 93 -1.29 -13.63 16.94
C ARG A 93 0.14 -13.12 16.89
N GLU A 94 1.07 -13.95 16.45
CA GLU A 94 2.46 -13.58 16.30
C GLU A 94 2.65 -12.57 15.17
N TYR A 95 1.99 -12.78 14.03
CA TYR A 95 1.97 -11.81 12.95
C TYR A 95 1.46 -10.43 13.43
N SER A 96 0.30 -10.39 14.08
CA SER A 96 -0.28 -9.15 14.61
C SER A 96 0.66 -8.44 15.59
N ARG A 97 1.37 -9.19 16.43
CA ARG A 97 2.34 -8.64 17.38
C ARG A 97 3.52 -7.96 16.69
N TYR A 98 4.09 -8.56 15.64
CA TYR A 98 5.31 -8.04 15.00
C TYR A 98 5.02 -7.07 13.85
N PHE A 99 3.93 -7.26 13.12
CA PHE A 99 3.63 -6.50 11.90
C PHE A 99 2.27 -5.81 11.90
N GLY A 100 1.39 -6.08 12.87
CA GLY A 100 0.08 -5.43 12.95
C GLY A 100 0.20 -3.95 13.33
N LEU A 101 -0.58 -3.10 12.68
CA LEU A 101 -0.70 -1.69 13.04
C LEU A 101 -1.70 -1.52 14.18
N ASN A 102 -1.21 -1.13 15.34
CA ASN A 102 -1.97 -0.91 16.56
C ASN A 102 -1.86 0.54 17.07
N SER A 103 -2.56 0.85 18.15
CA SER A 103 -2.59 2.20 18.73
C SER A 103 -1.22 2.72 19.17
N ASP A 104 -0.32 1.83 19.65
CA ASP A 104 1.02 2.23 20.06
C ASP A 104 1.84 2.67 18.85
N ARG A 105 1.80 1.92 17.76
CA ARG A 105 2.45 2.25 16.50
C ARG A 105 1.87 3.51 15.86
N ILE A 106 0.55 3.68 15.93
CA ILE A 106 -0.09 4.94 15.50
C ILE A 106 0.47 6.14 16.28
N ARG A 107 0.65 6.01 17.59
CA ARG A 107 1.25 7.10 18.40
C ARG A 107 2.70 7.37 18.06
N ALA A 108 3.46 6.36 17.67
CA ALA A 108 4.85 6.49 17.27
C ALA A 108 5.04 7.14 15.89
N MET A 109 4.03 7.11 15.01
CA MET A 109 4.10 7.75 13.70
C MET A 109 4.23 9.28 13.81
N LYS A 110 4.79 9.91 12.77
CA LYS A 110 4.78 11.37 12.63
C LYS A 110 3.33 11.91 12.78
N PRO A 111 3.16 13.12 13.32
CA PRO A 111 1.81 13.71 13.52
C PRO A 111 0.95 13.74 12.25
N GLU A 112 1.57 14.06 11.11
CA GLU A 112 0.91 14.20 9.80
C GLU A 112 0.83 12.90 9.01
N ALA A 113 1.41 11.81 9.53
CA ALA A 113 1.44 10.54 8.80
C ALA A 113 0.06 9.93 8.68
N ILE A 114 -0.22 9.35 7.51
CA ILE A 114 -1.51 8.74 7.18
C ILE A 114 -1.45 7.22 7.16
N VAL A 115 -2.61 6.61 7.41
CA VAL A 115 -2.84 5.17 7.38
C VAL A 115 -3.69 4.82 6.17
N MET A 116 -3.20 3.86 5.38
CA MET A 116 -3.82 3.37 4.14
C MET A 116 -4.03 1.86 4.19
N HIS A 117 -5.03 1.37 3.47
CA HIS A 117 -5.28 -0.05 3.26
C HIS A 117 -6.10 -0.25 1.98
N PRO A 118 -5.71 -1.13 1.05
CA PRO A 118 -6.43 -1.29 -0.21
C PRO A 118 -7.80 -1.96 -0.08
N GLY A 119 -8.13 -2.51 1.12
CA GLY A 119 -9.33 -3.29 1.38
C GLY A 119 -9.36 -4.65 0.64
N PRO A 120 -10.21 -5.58 1.10
CA PRO A 120 -10.80 -5.62 2.44
C PRO A 120 -9.75 -5.86 3.53
N MET A 121 -10.04 -5.49 4.79
CA MET A 121 -9.09 -5.62 5.90
C MET A 121 -9.51 -6.70 6.90
N ASN A 122 -8.54 -7.35 7.56
CA ASN A 122 -8.77 -8.26 8.68
C ASN A 122 -8.50 -7.50 9.99
N ARG A 123 -9.57 -6.94 10.58
CA ARG A 123 -9.46 -6.21 11.85
C ARG A 123 -8.97 -7.12 12.98
N GLY A 124 -7.98 -6.64 13.74
CA GLY A 124 -7.33 -7.42 14.79
C GLY A 124 -6.18 -8.31 14.31
N LEU A 125 -5.91 -8.37 13.00
CA LEU A 125 -4.76 -9.08 12.44
C LEU A 125 -3.70 -8.10 11.94
N GLU A 126 -3.83 -7.58 10.72
CA GLU A 126 -2.88 -6.61 10.18
C GLU A 126 -3.12 -5.17 10.67
N ILE A 127 -4.36 -4.86 11.10
CA ILE A 127 -4.72 -3.53 11.58
C ILE A 127 -5.78 -3.63 12.69
N THR A 128 -5.63 -2.88 13.76
CA THR A 128 -6.66 -2.77 14.80
C THR A 128 -7.80 -1.85 14.39
N ALA A 129 -8.97 -1.98 15.03
CA ALA A 129 -10.12 -1.11 14.74
C ALA A 129 -9.77 0.37 14.98
N ASP A 130 -9.10 0.70 16.09
CA ASP A 130 -8.69 2.07 16.41
C ASP A 130 -7.76 2.67 15.35
N ALA A 131 -6.88 1.85 14.76
CA ALA A 131 -5.99 2.29 13.70
C ALA A 131 -6.73 2.48 12.37
N ALA A 132 -7.68 1.59 12.07
CA ALA A 132 -8.46 1.63 10.83
C ALA A 132 -9.47 2.79 10.78
N ASP A 133 -10.06 3.12 11.91
CA ASP A 133 -11.14 4.12 12.03
C ASP A 133 -10.65 5.43 12.67
N GLY A 134 -9.38 5.54 13.00
CA GLY A 134 -8.78 6.70 13.64
C GLY A 134 -8.61 7.90 12.70
N ALA A 135 -8.34 9.07 13.28
CA ALA A 135 -8.24 10.35 12.55
C ALA A 135 -7.16 10.40 11.46
N ARG A 136 -6.16 9.51 11.52
CA ARG A 136 -5.09 9.39 10.51
C ARG A 136 -5.43 8.44 9.36
N SER A 137 -6.57 7.73 9.47
CA SER A 137 -7.00 6.77 8.46
C SER A 137 -7.63 7.49 7.26
N VAL A 138 -7.08 7.23 6.08
CA VAL A 138 -7.64 7.67 4.80
C VAL A 138 -8.17 6.47 3.97
N ILE A 139 -8.44 5.35 4.63
CA ILE A 139 -8.81 4.08 3.99
C ILE A 139 -10.11 4.22 3.17
N VAL A 140 -11.14 4.82 3.73
CA VAL A 140 -12.44 5.01 3.04
C VAL A 140 -12.28 5.92 1.83
N GLU A 141 -11.54 7.01 1.99
CA GLU A 141 -11.24 7.95 0.91
C GLU A 141 -10.40 7.31 -0.19
N GLN A 142 -9.39 6.52 0.18
CA GLN A 142 -8.58 5.73 -0.77
C GLN A 142 -9.47 4.81 -1.63
N VAL A 143 -10.42 4.10 -1.03
CA VAL A 143 -11.35 3.21 -1.74
C VAL A 143 -12.22 4.02 -2.71
N SER A 144 -12.79 5.13 -2.27
CA SER A 144 -13.61 6.02 -3.09
C SER A 144 -12.81 6.57 -4.29
N ASN A 145 -11.61 7.11 -4.04
CA ASN A 145 -10.72 7.62 -5.08
C ASN A 145 -10.32 6.51 -6.08
N GLY A 146 -10.12 5.28 -5.59
CA GLY A 146 -9.80 4.13 -6.42
C GLY A 146 -10.91 3.78 -7.43
N VAL A 147 -12.18 4.00 -7.10
CA VAL A 147 -13.31 3.83 -8.03
C VAL A 147 -13.25 4.90 -9.12
N SER A 148 -13.11 6.17 -8.73
CA SER A 148 -13.06 7.31 -9.67
C SER A 148 -11.90 7.19 -10.66
N ILE A 149 -10.71 6.81 -10.19
CA ILE A 149 -9.53 6.61 -11.04
C ILE A 149 -9.75 5.46 -12.03
N ARG A 150 -10.32 4.33 -11.60
CA ARG A 150 -10.63 3.21 -12.50
C ARG A 150 -11.65 3.60 -13.56
N MET A 151 -12.67 4.36 -13.20
CA MET A 151 -13.65 4.88 -14.15
C MET A 151 -12.99 5.79 -15.19
N ALA A 152 -12.11 6.70 -14.76
CA ALA A 152 -11.38 7.59 -15.65
C ALA A 152 -10.47 6.82 -16.62
N ILE A 153 -9.74 5.82 -16.14
CA ILE A 153 -8.88 4.98 -16.97
C ILE A 153 -9.71 4.21 -18.00
N LEU A 154 -10.82 3.60 -17.59
CA LEU A 154 -11.70 2.88 -18.51
C LEU A 154 -12.29 3.81 -19.56
N TYR A 155 -12.72 5.01 -19.17
CA TYR A 155 -13.22 6.01 -20.10
C TYR A 155 -12.17 6.39 -21.14
N LEU A 156 -10.93 6.70 -20.73
CA LEU A 156 -9.84 7.06 -21.64
C LEU A 156 -9.47 5.94 -22.60
N LEU A 157 -9.47 4.70 -22.13
CA LEU A 157 -9.17 3.54 -22.97
C LEU A 157 -10.27 3.23 -23.98
N LEU A 158 -11.53 3.46 -23.61
CA LEU A 158 -12.68 3.19 -24.48
C LEU A 158 -12.96 4.37 -25.42
N ALA A 159 -12.91 5.60 -24.96
CA ALA A 159 -13.16 6.80 -25.75
C ALA A 159 -12.01 7.12 -26.72
N GLY A 160 -10.76 6.91 -26.31
CA GLY A 160 -9.59 7.13 -27.16
C GLY A 160 -9.55 6.24 -28.41
N ASN A 161 -10.22 5.08 -28.39
CA ASN A 161 -10.36 4.24 -29.58
C ASN A 161 -11.43 4.76 -30.55
N GLN A 162 -12.37 5.58 -30.14
CA GLN A 162 -13.39 6.14 -31.06
C GLN A 162 -12.84 7.27 -31.91
N GLU A 163 -11.98 8.13 -31.38
CA GLU A 163 -11.34 9.19 -32.16
C GLU A 163 -10.38 8.68 -33.24
N ILE A 164 -9.74 7.53 -33.01
CA ILE A 164 -8.84 6.90 -34.01
C ILE A 164 -9.66 6.31 -35.17
N VAL A 165 -10.85 5.80 -34.91
CA VAL A 165 -11.73 5.21 -35.93
C VAL A 165 -12.39 6.28 -36.82
N GLU A 166 -12.79 7.41 -36.21
CA GLU A 166 -13.41 8.51 -36.99
C GLU A 166 -12.40 9.25 -37.88
N ASN A 167 -11.15 9.35 -37.46
CA ASN A 167 -10.09 9.99 -38.29
C ASN A 167 -9.43 9.06 -39.33
N GLY A 168 -9.72 7.76 -39.27
CA GLY A 168 -9.18 6.74 -40.20
C GLY A 168 -10.05 6.46 -41.44
N VAL A 169 -11.23 7.07 -41.60
CA VAL A 169 -12.17 6.81 -42.70
C VAL A 169 -12.21 7.96 -43.72
N SER A 170 -11.31 8.92 -43.65
CA SER A 170 -11.17 10.01 -44.62
C SER A 170 -9.80 9.95 -45.29
N SER A 171 -9.61 8.94 -46.15
CA SER A 171 -8.54 8.91 -47.17
C SER A 171 -8.91 7.98 -48.30
#